data_a16c780d82deee4afb2fc0f8d05e7bd4
#
_entry.id   a16c780d82deee4afb2fc0f8d05e7bd4
#
_cell.length_a   1.000
_cell.length_b   1.000
_cell.length_c   1.000
_cell.angle_alpha   90.00
_cell.angle_beta   90.00
_cell.angle_gamma   90.00
#
_symmetry.space_group_name_H-M   'P 1'
#
loop_
_entity.id
_entity.type
_entity.pdbx_description
1 polymer ?
#
loop_
_entity_poly.entity_id
_entity_poly.type
_entity_poly.pdbx_seq_one_letter_code
_entity_poly.pdbx_strand_id
1 'polypeptide(L)'
;EFLAPLARRRTEEVVVTTMSVVRPWSRHSDHNLDFASADSAMGHAADLALGIALACPERKVLCLNGDGSMLMSLGTLVTIVEAGVDNLIIFVVANQTYEITGNQPIPGAGSIDFATIAKGAGFKRTFAFDRADEFEGQLDQILSEPGPTFVCVCVEPGSEDVISRGPEEEARYLQVSLADWSKQMRDVLAERDK
;
A
#
# COMPACT_ATOMS: atom_id res chain seq x y z
N GLU A 1 -4.10 -9.69 10.07
CA GLU A 1 -4.69 -10.87 9.37
C GLU A 1 -4.56 -10.74 7.84
N PHE A 2 -4.91 -9.60 7.20
CA PHE A 2 -4.85 -9.41 5.74
C PHE A 2 -3.43 -9.39 5.17
N LEU A 3 -2.44 -8.90 5.91
CA LEU A 3 -1.06 -8.75 5.42
C LEU A 3 -0.34 -10.10 5.28
N ALA A 4 -0.56 -11.05 6.17
CA ALA A 4 0.11 -12.34 6.13
C ALA A 4 -0.20 -13.18 4.87
N PRO A 5 -1.47 -13.31 4.41
CA PRO A 5 -1.78 -13.95 3.14
C PRO A 5 -1.15 -13.25 1.94
N LEU A 6 -1.14 -11.90 1.93
CA LEU A 6 -0.52 -11.11 0.88
C LEU A 6 1.01 -11.34 0.83
N ALA A 7 1.68 -11.30 1.97
CA ALA A 7 3.12 -11.53 2.07
C ALA A 7 3.53 -12.95 1.60
N ARG A 8 2.70 -13.96 1.89
CA ARG A 8 2.97 -15.35 1.43
C ARG A 8 2.87 -15.51 -0.09
N ARG A 9 2.05 -14.70 -0.77
CA ARG A 9 1.86 -14.77 -2.23
C ARG A 9 2.76 -13.82 -3.01
N ARG A 10 3.27 -12.78 -2.33
CA ARG A 10 4.17 -11.82 -2.93
C ARG A 10 5.47 -12.50 -3.37
N THR A 11 5.94 -12.19 -4.55
CA THR A 11 7.20 -12.68 -5.14
C THR A 11 8.16 -11.52 -5.44
N GLU A 12 7.95 -10.82 -6.55
CA GLU A 12 8.83 -9.79 -7.08
C GLU A 12 8.14 -8.41 -7.21
N GLU A 13 6.95 -8.30 -6.67
CA GLU A 13 6.20 -7.05 -6.66
C GLU A 13 6.93 -6.01 -5.81
N VAL A 14 6.90 -4.76 -6.27
CA VAL A 14 7.25 -3.62 -5.42
C VAL A 14 6.13 -3.38 -4.43
N VAL A 15 6.45 -3.27 -3.16
CA VAL A 15 5.46 -2.97 -2.12
C VAL A 15 5.77 -1.62 -1.51
N VAL A 16 4.83 -0.68 -1.67
CA VAL A 16 4.89 0.65 -1.06
C VAL A 16 3.97 0.69 0.14
N THR A 17 4.51 0.98 1.32
CA THR A 17 3.74 1.09 2.56
C THR A 17 3.80 2.50 3.13
N THR A 18 2.83 2.87 3.96
CA THR A 18 2.83 4.17 4.67
C THR A 18 2.20 4.06 6.05
N MET A 19 2.61 4.93 6.95
CA MET A 19 2.05 5.15 8.28
C MET A 19 1.90 3.85 9.10
N SER A 20 0.75 3.60 9.71
CA SER A 20 0.49 2.44 10.57
C SER A 20 0.57 1.08 9.86
N VAL A 21 0.65 1.04 8.53
CA VAL A 21 0.81 -0.23 7.79
C VAL A 21 2.28 -0.65 7.67
N VAL A 22 3.23 0.25 7.90
CA VAL A 22 4.66 0.00 7.70
C VAL A 22 5.18 -1.11 8.61
N ARG A 23 5.03 -0.98 9.94
CA ARG A 23 5.50 -1.99 10.89
C ARG A 23 4.76 -3.32 10.80
N PRO A 24 3.43 -3.36 10.70
CA PRO A 24 2.72 -4.61 10.44
C PRO A 24 3.20 -5.34 9.18
N TRP A 25 3.53 -4.61 8.10
CA TRP A 25 4.10 -5.22 6.90
C TRP A 25 5.52 -5.73 7.15
N SER A 26 6.38 -4.98 7.83
CA SER A 26 7.78 -5.36 8.09
C SER A 26 7.92 -6.64 8.91
N ARG A 27 6.92 -6.99 9.71
CA ARG A 27 6.86 -8.28 10.43
C ARG A 27 6.62 -9.49 9.51
N HIS A 28 6.27 -9.26 8.25
CA HIS A 28 5.96 -10.30 7.27
C HIS A 28 6.90 -10.28 6.06
N SER A 29 7.60 -9.19 5.82
CA SER A 29 8.46 -9.00 4.65
C SER A 29 9.66 -8.12 4.97
N ASP A 30 10.85 -8.57 4.51
CA ASP A 30 12.11 -7.81 4.51
C ASP A 30 12.77 -7.94 3.12
N HIS A 31 12.02 -7.59 2.09
CA HIS A 31 12.46 -7.76 0.71
C HIS A 31 13.10 -6.46 0.17
N ASN A 32 14.03 -6.59 -0.78
CA ASN A 32 14.72 -5.45 -1.41
C ASN A 32 13.79 -4.50 -2.20
N LEU A 33 12.56 -4.93 -2.48
CA LEU A 33 11.53 -4.15 -3.15
C LEU A 33 10.40 -3.68 -2.20
N ASP A 34 10.62 -3.76 -0.89
CA ASP A 34 9.74 -3.13 0.09
C ASP A 34 10.16 -1.67 0.29
N PHE A 35 9.23 -0.76 0.24
CA PHE A 35 9.45 0.66 0.39
C PHE A 35 8.47 1.30 1.37
N ALA A 36 8.93 1.63 2.55
CA ALA A 36 8.19 2.50 3.46
C ALA A 36 8.26 3.92 2.93
N SER A 37 7.19 4.36 2.25
CA SER A 37 7.20 5.59 1.46
C SER A 37 7.44 6.82 2.29
N ALA A 38 7.02 6.80 3.54
CA ALA A 38 7.39 7.85 4.44
C ALA A 38 6.94 7.57 5.85
N ASP A 39 7.82 7.88 6.70
CA ASP A 39 7.59 8.14 8.09
C ASP A 39 6.69 9.38 8.25
N SER A 40 6.47 10.15 7.16
CA SER A 40 5.78 11.43 7.17
C SER A 40 5.04 11.84 5.88
N ALA A 41 5.03 11.04 4.81
CA ALA A 41 4.30 11.39 3.57
C ALA A 41 2.89 10.77 3.54
N MET A 42 2.15 10.98 4.58
CA MET A 42 0.72 10.69 4.61
C MET A 42 0.03 11.38 3.42
N GLY A 43 -0.82 10.63 2.72
CA GLY A 43 -1.53 11.13 1.53
C GLY A 43 -0.83 10.87 0.19
N HIS A 44 0.46 10.51 0.15
CA HIS A 44 1.24 10.41 -1.09
C HIS A 44 1.76 9.02 -1.44
N ALA A 45 1.36 7.97 -0.72
CA ALA A 45 1.78 6.61 -1.02
C ALA A 45 1.29 6.13 -2.40
N ALA A 46 0.04 6.45 -2.74
CA ALA A 46 -0.55 6.08 -4.02
C ALA A 46 0.08 6.82 -5.21
N ASP A 47 0.46 8.10 -5.02
CA ASP A 47 1.16 8.90 -6.04
C ASP A 47 2.56 8.32 -6.32
N LEU A 48 3.30 7.96 -5.27
CA LEU A 48 4.60 7.31 -5.39
C LEU A 48 4.48 5.94 -6.07
N ALA A 49 3.51 5.12 -5.65
CA ALA A 49 3.26 3.82 -6.25
C ALA A 49 2.91 3.93 -7.74
N LEU A 50 2.11 4.94 -8.13
CA LEU A 50 1.83 5.25 -9.53
C LEU A 50 3.12 5.61 -10.28
N GLY A 51 3.98 6.45 -9.71
CA GLY A 51 5.26 6.80 -10.32
C GLY A 51 6.15 5.59 -10.57
N ILE A 52 6.21 4.66 -9.62
CA ILE A 52 6.96 3.39 -9.77
C ILE A 52 6.31 2.51 -10.84
N ALA A 53 4.98 2.38 -10.86
CA ALA A 53 4.26 1.58 -11.85
C ALA A 53 4.47 2.08 -13.28
N LEU A 54 4.52 3.39 -13.47
CA LEU A 54 4.83 4.02 -14.77
C LEU A 54 6.29 3.81 -15.19
N ALA A 55 7.22 3.83 -14.23
CA ALA A 55 8.65 3.64 -14.50
C ALA A 55 9.03 2.17 -14.73
N CYS A 56 8.27 1.22 -14.18
CA CYS A 56 8.54 -0.21 -14.25
C CYS A 56 7.28 -0.97 -14.72
N PRO A 57 6.84 -0.81 -15.98
CA PRO A 57 5.58 -1.36 -16.47
C PRO A 57 5.54 -2.91 -16.45
N GLU A 58 6.68 -3.56 -16.51
CA GLU A 58 6.83 -5.02 -16.46
C GLU A 58 6.67 -5.61 -15.04
N ARG A 59 6.62 -4.74 -14.01
CA ARG A 59 6.62 -5.13 -12.61
C ARG A 59 5.34 -4.67 -11.90
N LYS A 60 4.70 -5.58 -11.20
CA LYS A 60 3.52 -5.23 -10.40
C LYS A 60 3.91 -4.41 -9.17
N VAL A 61 3.12 -3.40 -8.85
CA VAL A 61 3.28 -2.51 -7.69
C VAL A 61 2.07 -2.65 -6.78
N LEU A 62 2.31 -2.93 -5.52
CA LEU A 62 1.31 -3.01 -4.46
C LEU A 62 1.47 -1.79 -3.55
N CYS A 63 0.46 -0.96 -3.47
CA CYS A 63 0.42 0.17 -2.54
C CYS A 63 -0.42 -0.22 -1.32
N LEU A 64 0.20 -0.34 -0.15
CA LEU A 64 -0.49 -0.60 1.12
C LEU A 64 -0.70 0.74 1.83
N ASN A 65 -1.84 1.35 1.60
CA ASN A 65 -2.21 2.68 2.11
C ASN A 65 -3.19 2.56 3.28
N GLY A 66 -3.21 3.54 4.17
CA GLY A 66 -4.26 3.68 5.17
C GLY A 66 -5.44 4.49 4.64
N ASP A 67 -6.60 4.32 5.23
CA ASP A 67 -7.82 5.07 4.90
C ASP A 67 -7.68 6.58 5.13
N GLY A 68 -7.13 6.99 6.27
CA GLY A 68 -6.85 8.40 6.56
C GLY A 68 -5.86 9.02 5.57
N SER A 69 -4.85 8.23 5.15
CA SER A 69 -3.90 8.65 4.11
C SER A 69 -4.58 8.77 2.74
N MET A 70 -5.46 7.83 2.38
CA MET A 70 -6.19 7.89 1.11
C MET A 70 -7.16 9.08 1.05
N LEU A 71 -7.80 9.42 2.18
CA LEU A 71 -8.67 10.61 2.25
C LEU A 71 -7.97 11.92 1.93
N MET A 72 -6.69 12.05 2.27
CA MET A 72 -5.93 13.27 2.02
C MET A 72 -5.68 13.53 0.53
N SER A 73 -5.76 12.50 -0.32
CA SER A 73 -5.44 12.59 -1.75
C SER A 73 -6.39 11.75 -2.62
N LEU A 74 -7.69 11.81 -2.36
CA LEU A 74 -8.70 11.08 -3.16
C LEU A 74 -8.60 11.37 -4.67
N GLY A 75 -8.17 12.58 -5.05
CA GLY A 75 -7.97 12.96 -6.46
C GLY A 75 -6.95 12.08 -7.19
N THR A 76 -5.99 11.49 -6.47
CA THR A 76 -5.01 10.53 -7.05
C THR A 76 -5.69 9.33 -7.70
N LEU A 77 -6.85 8.89 -7.22
CA LEU A 77 -7.60 7.80 -7.85
C LEU A 77 -7.97 8.12 -9.31
N VAL A 78 -8.38 9.36 -9.60
CA VAL A 78 -8.66 9.81 -10.96
C VAL A 78 -7.39 9.82 -11.80
N THR A 79 -6.29 10.29 -11.24
CA THR A 79 -4.98 10.33 -11.92
C THR A 79 -4.49 8.93 -12.27
N ILE A 80 -4.66 7.95 -11.38
CA ILE A 80 -4.28 6.53 -11.62
C ILE A 80 -5.09 5.95 -12.78
N VAL A 81 -6.40 6.20 -12.81
CA VAL A 81 -7.27 5.71 -13.90
C VAL A 81 -6.88 6.35 -15.22
N GLU A 82 -6.64 7.66 -15.25
CA GLU A 82 -6.23 8.39 -16.48
C GLU A 82 -4.85 7.94 -16.99
N ALA A 83 -3.93 7.60 -16.07
CA ALA A 83 -2.61 7.09 -16.43
C ALA A 83 -2.64 5.72 -17.13
N GLY A 84 -3.73 4.97 -16.98
CA GLY A 84 -3.97 3.72 -17.70
C GLY A 84 -2.99 2.59 -17.38
N VAL A 85 -2.37 2.60 -16.19
CA VAL A 85 -1.44 1.55 -15.76
C VAL A 85 -2.22 0.26 -15.44
N ASP A 86 -1.69 -0.90 -15.83
CA ASP A 86 -2.30 -2.21 -15.58
C ASP A 86 -1.58 -3.03 -14.49
N ASN A 87 -0.46 -2.50 -14.01
CA ASN A 87 0.43 -3.14 -13.04
C ASN A 87 0.32 -2.59 -11.61
N LEU A 88 -0.69 -1.76 -11.29
CA LEU A 88 -0.87 -1.13 -9.97
C LEU A 88 -2.08 -1.70 -9.22
N ILE A 89 -1.87 -2.08 -7.95
CA ILE A 89 -2.93 -2.44 -7.02
C ILE A 89 -2.84 -1.54 -5.78
N ILE A 90 -3.93 -0.83 -5.49
CA ILE A 90 -4.07 -0.02 -4.28
C ILE A 90 -4.86 -0.82 -3.25
N PHE A 91 -4.22 -1.15 -2.13
CA PHE A 91 -4.88 -1.67 -0.94
C PHE A 91 -5.08 -0.53 0.04
N VAL A 92 -6.31 -0.31 0.48
CA VAL A 92 -6.63 0.60 1.57
C VAL A 92 -6.98 -0.21 2.80
N VAL A 93 -6.13 -0.11 3.82
CA VAL A 93 -6.34 -0.71 5.14
C VAL A 93 -7.19 0.26 5.96
N ALA A 94 -8.48 -0.05 6.06
CA ALA A 94 -9.48 0.83 6.66
C ALA A 94 -9.69 0.47 8.14
N ASN A 95 -8.99 1.16 9.04
CA ASN A 95 -9.18 1.07 10.48
C ASN A 95 -10.05 2.21 11.04
N GLN A 96 -10.50 3.14 10.19
CA GLN A 96 -11.36 4.28 10.48
C GLN A 96 -10.75 5.33 11.42
N THR A 97 -9.43 5.26 11.65
CA THR A 97 -8.74 6.17 12.56
C THR A 97 -7.41 6.66 12.01
N TYR A 98 -6.97 7.81 12.52
CA TYR A 98 -5.58 8.27 12.43
C TYR A 98 -4.78 7.62 13.58
N GLU A 99 -4.39 6.36 13.39
CA GLU A 99 -3.81 5.50 14.43
C GLU A 99 -2.53 6.09 15.05
N ILE A 100 -1.58 6.48 14.22
CA ILE A 100 -0.26 7.00 14.64
C ILE A 100 -0.36 8.24 15.54
N THR A 101 -1.41 9.03 15.41
CA THR A 101 -1.59 10.27 16.18
C THR A 101 -2.55 10.12 17.37
N GLY A 102 -2.97 8.89 17.69
CA GLY A 102 -3.79 8.60 18.85
C GLY A 102 -5.22 8.18 18.55
N ASN A 103 -5.42 7.52 17.40
CA ASN A 103 -6.71 6.91 17.03
C ASN A 103 -7.89 7.90 16.93
N GLN A 104 -7.63 9.15 16.51
CA GLN A 104 -8.73 10.07 16.20
C GLN A 104 -9.54 9.51 15.01
N PRO A 105 -10.89 9.54 15.05
CA PRO A 105 -11.70 9.12 13.93
C PRO A 105 -11.37 9.90 12.64
N ILE A 106 -11.29 9.21 11.51
CA ILE A 106 -11.21 9.89 10.22
C ILE A 106 -12.54 10.54 9.86
N PRO A 107 -12.57 11.57 9.02
CA PRO A 107 -13.82 12.07 8.44
C PRO A 107 -14.58 10.95 7.73
N GLY A 108 -15.87 10.78 8.06
CA GLY A 108 -16.68 9.72 7.49
C GLY A 108 -16.48 8.32 8.10
N ALA A 109 -15.82 8.22 9.26
CA ALA A 109 -15.70 6.94 9.97
C ALA A 109 -17.08 6.26 10.12
N GLY A 110 -17.16 4.97 9.78
CA GLY A 110 -18.40 4.19 9.80
C GLY A 110 -19.35 4.41 8.62
N SER A 111 -19.09 5.37 7.72
CA SER A 111 -20.00 5.67 6.60
C SER A 111 -19.31 5.77 5.24
N ILE A 112 -18.00 5.93 5.19
CA ILE A 112 -17.26 6.05 3.93
C ILE A 112 -17.11 4.68 3.25
N ASP A 113 -17.42 4.63 1.97
CA ASP A 113 -17.20 3.46 1.11
C ASP A 113 -16.11 3.78 0.08
N PHE A 114 -14.88 3.40 0.40
CA PHE A 114 -13.72 3.63 -0.47
C PHE A 114 -13.79 2.88 -1.80
N ALA A 115 -14.36 1.68 -1.83
CA ALA A 115 -14.52 0.90 -3.06
C ALA A 115 -15.50 1.58 -4.01
N THR A 116 -16.60 2.13 -3.50
CA THR A 116 -17.55 2.92 -4.29
C THR A 116 -16.91 4.22 -4.79
N ILE A 117 -16.10 4.91 -3.98
CA ILE A 117 -15.36 6.11 -4.40
C ILE A 117 -14.40 5.75 -5.54
N ALA A 118 -13.62 4.69 -5.41
CA ALA A 118 -12.71 4.24 -6.47
C ALA A 118 -13.44 3.86 -7.76
N LYS A 119 -14.59 3.18 -7.64
CA LYS A 119 -15.46 2.87 -8.78
C LYS A 119 -15.96 4.15 -9.46
N GLY A 120 -16.37 5.15 -8.68
CA GLY A 120 -16.77 6.48 -9.17
C GLY A 120 -15.64 7.24 -9.84
N ALA A 121 -14.38 7.05 -9.41
CA ALA A 121 -13.19 7.58 -10.05
C ALA A 121 -12.83 6.85 -11.37
N GLY A 122 -13.43 5.69 -11.66
CA GLY A 122 -13.26 4.96 -12.92
C GLY A 122 -12.51 3.64 -12.81
N PHE A 123 -12.15 3.17 -11.61
CA PHE A 123 -11.58 1.83 -11.44
C PHE A 123 -12.60 0.78 -11.89
N LYS A 124 -12.18 -0.12 -12.78
CA LYS A 124 -13.01 -1.22 -13.27
C LYS A 124 -13.03 -2.41 -12.32
N ARG A 125 -11.97 -2.53 -11.50
CA ARG A 125 -11.78 -3.61 -10.53
C ARG A 125 -11.69 -3.01 -9.14
N THR A 126 -12.77 -3.17 -8.37
CA THR A 126 -12.87 -2.69 -6.99
C THR A 126 -13.38 -3.81 -6.09
N PHE A 127 -12.74 -3.99 -4.94
CA PHE A 127 -13.08 -5.00 -3.97
C PHE A 127 -13.18 -4.36 -2.58
N ALA A 128 -14.06 -4.92 -1.73
CA ALA A 128 -14.14 -4.57 -0.33
C ALA A 128 -14.29 -5.85 0.50
N PHE A 129 -13.52 -5.96 1.57
CA PHE A 129 -13.51 -7.13 2.45
C PHE A 129 -13.55 -6.68 3.91
N ASP A 130 -14.43 -7.31 4.67
CA ASP A 130 -14.48 -7.25 6.14
C ASP A 130 -14.08 -8.59 6.79
N ARG A 131 -13.83 -9.62 5.96
CA ARG A 131 -13.45 -10.97 6.37
C ARG A 131 -12.15 -11.40 5.69
N ALA A 132 -11.22 -11.89 6.51
CA ALA A 132 -9.89 -12.31 6.04
C ALA A 132 -9.94 -13.55 5.13
N ASP A 133 -10.86 -14.49 5.37
CA ASP A 133 -11.05 -15.68 4.55
C ASP A 133 -11.57 -15.37 3.15
N GLU A 134 -12.50 -14.43 3.02
CA GLU A 134 -13.00 -13.97 1.72
C GLU A 134 -11.90 -13.26 0.92
N PHE A 135 -11.12 -12.39 1.57
CA PHE A 135 -9.97 -11.74 0.97
C PHE A 135 -8.95 -12.78 0.47
N GLU A 136 -8.58 -13.74 1.33
CA GLU A 136 -7.59 -14.77 0.97
C GLU A 136 -8.07 -15.61 -0.21
N GLY A 137 -9.36 -15.91 -0.27
CA GLY A 137 -9.97 -16.67 -1.38
C GLY A 137 -9.95 -15.95 -2.73
N GLN A 138 -9.89 -14.61 -2.74
CA GLN A 138 -9.85 -13.82 -3.98
C GLN A 138 -8.46 -13.26 -4.30
N LEU A 139 -7.48 -13.42 -3.42
CA LEU A 139 -6.18 -12.77 -3.53
C LEU A 139 -5.42 -13.17 -4.78
N ASP A 140 -5.46 -14.45 -5.19
CA ASP A 140 -4.78 -14.94 -6.39
C ASP A 140 -5.36 -14.28 -7.65
N GLN A 141 -6.68 -14.08 -7.72
CA GLN A 141 -7.33 -13.35 -8.81
C GLN A 141 -6.95 -11.86 -8.79
N ILE A 142 -6.94 -11.24 -7.61
CA ILE A 142 -6.55 -9.82 -7.45
C ILE A 142 -5.13 -9.60 -7.96
N LEU A 143 -4.20 -10.49 -7.60
CA LEU A 143 -2.79 -10.37 -7.95
C LEU A 143 -2.49 -10.74 -9.40
N SER A 144 -3.22 -11.67 -10.03
CA SER A 144 -2.92 -12.15 -11.38
C SER A 144 -3.46 -11.28 -12.49
N GLU A 145 -4.64 -10.68 -12.29
CA GLU A 145 -5.32 -9.92 -13.36
C GLU A 145 -4.72 -8.51 -13.54
N PRO A 146 -4.84 -7.93 -14.74
CA PRO A 146 -4.39 -6.55 -14.99
C PRO A 146 -5.22 -5.52 -14.22
N GLY A 147 -4.55 -4.45 -13.79
CA GLY A 147 -5.12 -3.33 -13.05
C GLY A 147 -5.57 -2.14 -13.94
N PRO A 148 -5.64 -0.94 -13.38
CA PRO A 148 -5.46 -0.68 -11.96
C PRO A 148 -6.57 -1.33 -11.13
N THR A 149 -6.19 -1.88 -9.97
CA THR A 149 -7.12 -2.54 -9.06
C THR A 149 -7.16 -1.80 -7.72
N PHE A 150 -8.35 -1.64 -7.16
CA PHE A 150 -8.56 -1.05 -5.85
C PHE A 150 -9.16 -2.08 -4.89
N VAL A 151 -8.57 -2.21 -3.71
CA VAL A 151 -8.98 -3.16 -2.69
C VAL A 151 -9.08 -2.43 -1.35
N CYS A 152 -10.25 -2.45 -0.72
CA CYS A 152 -10.44 -1.98 0.65
C CYS A 152 -10.54 -3.17 1.59
N VAL A 153 -9.78 -3.18 2.68
CA VAL A 153 -9.86 -4.20 3.73
C VAL A 153 -10.18 -3.52 5.05
N CYS A 154 -11.27 -3.90 5.70
CA CYS A 154 -11.67 -3.39 7.00
C CYS A 154 -10.90 -4.12 8.10
N VAL A 155 -10.32 -3.36 9.01
CA VAL A 155 -9.55 -3.88 10.15
C VAL A 155 -9.90 -3.12 11.42
N GLU A 156 -9.65 -3.74 12.56
CA GLU A 156 -9.73 -3.05 13.85
C GLU A 156 -8.58 -2.05 14.00
N PRO A 157 -8.80 -0.93 14.68
CA PRO A 157 -7.75 0.01 15.03
C PRO A 157 -6.65 -0.67 15.87
N GLY A 158 -5.41 -0.41 15.54
CA GLY A 158 -4.25 -0.87 16.30
C GLY A 158 -3.69 0.20 17.24
N SER A 159 -2.40 0.07 17.53
CA SER A 159 -1.64 1.00 18.37
C SER A 159 -0.21 1.15 17.87
N GLU A 160 -0.02 1.21 16.56
CA GLU A 160 1.31 1.37 15.99
C GLU A 160 1.83 2.79 16.19
N ASP A 161 3.13 2.88 16.53
CA ASP A 161 3.83 4.14 16.67
C ASP A 161 4.53 4.56 15.38
N VAL A 162 4.99 5.81 15.35
CA VAL A 162 5.82 6.36 14.26
C VAL A 162 7.09 5.51 14.09
N ILE A 163 7.49 5.30 12.85
CA ILE A 163 8.75 4.63 12.53
C ILE A 163 9.93 5.55 12.86
N SER A 164 10.89 5.05 13.64
CA SER A 164 12.07 5.80 14.07
C SER A 164 13.27 5.70 13.11
N ARG A 165 13.26 4.75 12.19
CA ARG A 165 14.39 4.38 11.33
C ARG A 165 15.69 4.22 12.12
N GLY A 166 15.96 3.00 12.51
CA GLY A 166 17.15 2.68 13.29
C GLY A 166 17.31 1.19 13.52
N PRO A 167 18.38 0.79 14.19
CA PRO A 167 18.71 -0.61 14.42
C PRO A 167 17.69 -1.38 15.27
N GLU A 168 16.77 -0.68 15.91
CA GLU A 168 15.65 -1.25 16.68
C GLU A 168 14.51 -1.78 15.79
N GLU A 169 14.42 -1.37 14.54
CA GLU A 169 13.41 -1.85 13.60
C GLU A 169 13.78 -3.24 13.06
N GLU A 170 12.78 -4.10 12.83
CA GLU A 170 13.03 -5.49 12.43
C GLU A 170 13.53 -5.62 10.99
N ALA A 171 12.90 -4.90 10.05
CA ALA A 171 13.24 -5.01 8.63
C ALA A 171 14.40 -4.07 8.24
N ARG A 172 15.31 -4.57 7.39
CA ARG A 172 16.50 -3.83 6.92
C ARG A 172 16.17 -2.48 6.30
N TYR A 173 15.08 -2.42 5.53
CA TYR A 173 14.66 -1.18 4.87
C TYR A 173 14.18 -0.09 5.84
N LEU A 174 13.94 -0.45 7.10
CA LEU A 174 13.62 0.49 8.18
C LEU A 174 14.85 0.85 9.04
N GLN A 175 15.95 0.10 8.92
CA GLN A 175 17.18 0.32 9.70
C GLN A 175 18.09 1.39 9.09
N VAL A 176 17.82 1.83 7.88
CA VAL A 176 18.63 2.80 7.15
C VAL A 176 17.81 4.04 6.78
N SER A 177 18.49 5.11 6.39
CA SER A 177 17.79 6.32 5.92
C SER A 177 16.97 6.03 4.67
N LEU A 178 15.86 6.78 4.50
CA LEU A 178 15.02 6.66 3.31
C LEU A 178 15.82 6.92 2.03
N ALA A 179 16.77 7.86 2.06
CA ALA A 179 17.62 8.19 0.92
C ALA A 179 18.54 7.02 0.53
N ASP A 180 19.17 6.36 1.50
CA ASP A 180 20.02 5.21 1.26
C ASP A 180 19.23 4.02 0.74
N TRP A 181 18.05 3.74 1.32
CA TRP A 181 17.20 2.68 0.84
C TRP A 181 16.66 2.93 -0.57
N SER A 182 16.25 4.16 -0.87
CA SER A 182 15.81 4.56 -2.21
C SER A 182 16.88 4.32 -3.26
N LYS A 183 18.15 4.55 -2.91
CA LYS A 183 19.28 4.28 -3.81
C LYS A 183 19.47 2.79 -4.04
N GLN A 184 19.46 1.98 -2.95
CA GLN A 184 19.58 0.52 -3.05
C GLN A 184 18.47 -0.09 -3.89
N MET A 185 17.22 0.31 -3.62
CA MET A 185 16.06 -0.19 -4.37
C MET A 185 16.12 0.17 -5.85
N ARG A 186 16.56 1.39 -6.19
CA ARG A 186 16.75 1.81 -7.58
C ARG A 186 17.80 0.95 -8.28
N ASP A 187 18.91 0.61 -7.60
CA ASP A 187 19.94 -0.26 -8.16
C ASP A 187 19.39 -1.67 -8.45
N VAL A 188 18.56 -2.23 -7.53
CA VAL A 188 17.88 -3.52 -7.73
C VAL A 188 16.90 -3.48 -8.91
N LEU A 189 16.15 -2.39 -9.08
CA LEU A 189 15.24 -2.22 -10.21
C LEU A 189 15.99 -2.14 -11.55
N ALA A 190 17.14 -1.45 -11.58
CA ALA A 190 17.95 -1.27 -12.79
C ALA A 190 18.73 -2.53 -13.22
N GLU A 191 19.05 -3.45 -12.31
CA GLU A 191 19.83 -4.66 -12.64
C GLU A 191 19.05 -5.68 -13.50
N ARG A 192 17.73 -5.67 -13.49
CA ARG A 192 16.88 -6.61 -14.23
C ARG A 192 16.50 -6.14 -15.64
N ASP A 193 16.83 -4.90 -15.99
CA ASP A 193 16.63 -4.37 -17.35
C ASP A 193 17.81 -4.76 -18.30
N LYS A 194 18.69 -5.65 -17.86
CA LYS A 194 19.81 -6.21 -18.65
C LYS A 194 19.59 -7.70 -18.94
#